data_9677430ef7bce9e96abf0ec80a191fe1
#
_entry.id   9677430ef7bce9e96abf0ec80a191fe1
#
_cell.length_a   1.000
_cell.length_b   1.000
_cell.length_c   1.000
_cell.angle_alpha   90.00
_cell.angle_beta   90.00
_cell.angle_gamma   90.00
#
_symmetry.space_group_name_H-M   'P 1'
#
loop_
_entity.id
_entity.type
_entity.pdbx_description
1 polymer ?
#
loop_
_entity_poly.entity_id
_entity_poly.type
_entity_poly.pdbx_seq_one_letter_code
_entity_poly.pdbx_strand_id
1 'polypeptide(L)'
;MGAQLVMSSSISAAWFRLFPGPKIPDVLVYMSDTWSSLLQTSPSAISFEKDEPTLTDNLCEALSDEDRRFDWGMDCDFQAETWELRRAANGDVSRIARADIRVILGAPGTPHLVLEFKKLDGSASSKWKYCFDGLNRFIDGKYAVGHEY
;
A
#
# COMPACT_ATOMS: atom_id res chain seq x y z
N MET A 1 2.46 29.05 -30.51
CA MET A 1 3.44 27.94 -30.35
C MET A 1 2.96 27.07 -29.19
N GLY A 2 2.34 25.96 -29.53
CA GLY A 2 1.84 25.01 -28.54
C GLY A 2 2.96 24.08 -28.09
N ALA A 3 3.28 24.10 -26.80
CA ALA A 3 4.14 23.09 -26.19
C ALA A 3 3.36 21.79 -26.09
N GLN A 4 3.71 20.84 -26.93
CA GLN A 4 3.17 19.49 -26.91
C GLN A 4 3.87 18.76 -25.74
N LEU A 5 3.14 18.58 -24.64
CA LEU A 5 3.57 17.68 -23.56
C LEU A 5 3.58 16.25 -24.12
N VAL A 6 4.74 15.79 -24.52
CA VAL A 6 4.97 14.37 -24.79
C VAL A 6 5.08 13.66 -23.45
N MET A 7 3.95 13.20 -22.93
CA MET A 7 3.96 12.22 -21.85
C MET A 7 4.40 10.87 -22.44
N SER A 8 5.70 10.63 -22.46
CA SER A 8 6.24 9.30 -22.73
C SER A 8 6.14 8.47 -21.44
N SER A 9 4.97 7.93 -21.19
CA SER A 9 4.81 6.88 -20.18
C SER A 9 4.98 5.52 -20.85
N SER A 10 6.19 5.20 -21.24
CA SER A 10 6.52 3.82 -21.55
C SER A 10 6.75 3.07 -20.24
N ILE A 11 5.68 2.69 -19.56
CA ILE A 11 5.76 1.65 -18.55
C ILE A 11 6.39 0.44 -19.25
N SER A 12 7.55 0.01 -18.79
CA SER A 12 8.27 -1.11 -19.38
C SER A 12 7.33 -2.31 -19.48
N ALA A 13 7.19 -2.90 -20.68
CA ALA A 13 6.40 -4.11 -20.87
C ALA A 13 6.84 -5.26 -19.96
N ALA A 14 8.09 -5.24 -19.50
CA ALA A 14 8.62 -6.16 -18.51
C ALA A 14 7.98 -5.94 -17.15
N TRP A 15 7.72 -4.70 -16.73
CA TRP A 15 7.04 -4.40 -15.46
C TRP A 15 5.61 -4.94 -15.44
N PHE A 16 4.85 -4.75 -16.53
CA PHE A 16 3.50 -5.33 -16.65
C PHE A 16 3.48 -6.85 -16.58
N ARG A 17 4.52 -7.51 -17.09
CA ARG A 17 4.64 -8.98 -17.02
C ARG A 17 4.99 -9.47 -15.62
N LEU A 18 5.72 -8.67 -14.86
CA LEU A 18 6.15 -9.01 -13.50
C LEU A 18 5.14 -8.57 -12.45
N PHE A 19 4.29 -7.57 -12.76
CA PHE A 19 3.29 -7.08 -11.84
C PHE A 19 2.07 -8.03 -11.83
N PRO A 20 1.77 -8.66 -10.70
CA PRO A 20 0.70 -9.64 -10.61
C PRO A 20 -0.68 -8.97 -10.51
N GLY A 21 -1.01 -8.13 -11.48
CA GLY A 21 -2.27 -7.39 -11.55
C GLY A 21 -3.52 -8.25 -11.30
N PRO A 22 -3.60 -9.49 -11.84
CA PRO A 22 -4.72 -10.39 -11.56
C PRO A 22 -4.89 -10.77 -10.08
N LYS A 23 -3.82 -10.71 -9.26
CA LYS A 23 -3.89 -11.01 -7.82
C LYS A 23 -4.39 -9.84 -6.97
N ILE A 24 -4.41 -8.62 -7.49
CA ILE A 24 -4.86 -7.45 -6.72
C ILE A 24 -6.29 -7.59 -6.21
N PRO A 25 -7.29 -7.99 -7.02
CA PRO A 25 -8.64 -8.20 -6.52
C PRO A 25 -8.71 -9.20 -5.38
N ASP A 26 -7.98 -10.30 -5.45
CA ASP A 26 -7.96 -11.34 -4.42
C ASP A 26 -7.36 -10.81 -3.11
N VAL A 27 -6.27 -10.02 -3.20
CA VAL A 27 -5.67 -9.34 -2.03
C VAL A 27 -6.67 -8.39 -1.40
N LEU A 28 -7.38 -7.58 -2.17
CA LEU A 28 -8.37 -6.63 -1.64
C LEU A 28 -9.57 -7.33 -0.99
N VAL A 29 -10.04 -8.43 -1.56
CA VAL A 29 -11.11 -9.26 -0.97
C VAL A 29 -10.64 -9.89 0.33
N TYR A 30 -9.44 -10.47 0.35
CA TYR A 30 -8.84 -11.04 1.56
C TYR A 30 -8.71 -9.99 2.69
N MET A 31 -8.25 -8.79 2.36
CA MET A 31 -8.16 -7.69 3.32
C MET A 31 -9.53 -7.27 3.88
N SER A 32 -10.53 -7.15 3.00
CA SER A 32 -11.90 -6.80 3.41
C SER A 32 -12.51 -7.87 4.33
N ASP A 33 -12.27 -9.13 4.02
CA ASP A 33 -12.74 -10.26 4.85
C ASP A 33 -11.99 -10.29 6.19
N THR A 34 -10.68 -10.07 6.19
CA THR A 34 -9.89 -9.98 7.42
C THR A 34 -10.37 -8.85 8.32
N TRP A 35 -10.61 -7.67 7.75
CA TRP A 35 -11.19 -6.55 8.50
C TRP A 35 -12.56 -6.90 9.09
N SER A 36 -13.42 -7.53 8.31
CA SER A 36 -14.77 -7.96 8.74
C SER A 36 -14.69 -9.01 9.86
N SER A 37 -13.72 -9.90 9.78
CA SER A 37 -13.46 -10.89 10.83
C SER A 37 -13.00 -10.22 12.12
N LEU A 38 -12.07 -9.26 12.06
CA LEU A 38 -11.61 -8.50 13.22
C LEU A 38 -12.76 -7.75 13.90
N LEU A 39 -13.68 -7.17 13.13
CA LEU A 39 -14.90 -6.53 13.70
C LEU A 39 -15.73 -7.49 14.55
N GLN A 40 -15.74 -8.77 14.21
CA GLN A 40 -16.54 -9.78 14.91
C GLN A 40 -15.77 -10.41 16.08
N THR A 41 -14.49 -10.71 15.89
CA THR A 41 -13.70 -11.50 16.84
C THR A 41 -12.90 -10.67 17.81
N SER A 42 -12.45 -9.49 17.39
CA SER A 42 -11.56 -8.60 18.15
C SER A 42 -11.88 -7.12 17.90
N PRO A 43 -13.13 -6.68 18.16
CA PRO A 43 -13.56 -5.32 17.81
C PRO A 43 -12.72 -4.22 18.49
N SER A 44 -12.13 -4.51 19.64
CA SER A 44 -11.22 -3.58 20.32
C SER A 44 -9.92 -3.33 19.55
N ALA A 45 -9.46 -4.28 18.73
CA ALA A 45 -8.25 -4.13 17.93
C ALA A 45 -8.40 -3.08 16.83
N ILE A 46 -9.62 -2.90 16.32
CA ILE A 46 -9.94 -1.98 15.22
C ILE A 46 -10.96 -0.91 15.62
N SER A 47 -11.01 -0.57 16.92
CA SER A 47 -11.84 0.52 17.41
C SER A 47 -11.40 1.86 16.83
N PHE A 48 -12.36 2.68 16.38
CA PHE A 48 -12.10 4.03 15.88
C PHE A 48 -11.52 5.00 16.93
N GLU A 49 -11.44 4.60 18.19
CA GLU A 49 -10.72 5.35 19.23
C GLU A 49 -9.21 5.27 19.06
N LYS A 50 -8.71 4.22 18.39
CA LYS A 50 -7.29 4.06 18.09
C LYS A 50 -6.82 5.01 17.00
N ASP A 51 -5.55 5.35 17.04
CA ASP A 51 -4.90 6.11 15.96
C ASP A 51 -4.74 5.24 14.69
N GLU A 52 -4.51 5.91 13.56
CA GLU A 52 -4.39 5.27 12.25
C GLU A 52 -3.21 4.26 12.20
N PRO A 53 -2.01 4.56 12.72
CA PRO A 53 -0.91 3.58 12.77
C PRO A 53 -1.28 2.31 13.52
N THR A 54 -1.89 2.43 14.70
CA THR A 54 -2.31 1.26 15.49
C THR A 54 -3.35 0.40 14.77
N LEU A 55 -4.30 1.03 14.08
CA LEU A 55 -5.29 0.31 13.26
C LEU A 55 -4.61 -0.45 12.11
N THR A 56 -3.65 0.19 11.46
CA THR A 56 -2.88 -0.40 10.36
C THR A 56 -2.04 -1.58 10.81
N ASP A 57 -1.35 -1.46 11.96
CA ASP A 57 -0.54 -2.52 12.54
C ASP A 57 -1.40 -3.74 12.92
N ASN A 58 -2.53 -3.51 13.59
CA ASN A 58 -3.45 -4.59 13.96
C ASN A 58 -4.04 -5.30 12.74
N LEU A 59 -4.36 -4.56 11.68
CA LEU A 59 -4.80 -5.15 10.43
C LEU A 59 -3.67 -5.95 9.78
N CYS A 60 -2.46 -5.41 9.71
CA CYS A 60 -1.32 -6.07 9.09
C CYS A 60 -0.94 -7.37 9.81
N GLU A 61 -0.99 -7.38 11.13
CA GLU A 61 -0.79 -8.59 11.93
C GLU A 61 -1.82 -9.67 11.58
N ALA A 62 -3.10 -9.30 11.52
CA ALA A 62 -4.16 -10.24 11.16
C ALA A 62 -4.07 -10.73 9.70
N LEU A 63 -3.60 -9.89 8.78
CA LEU A 63 -3.34 -10.27 7.38
C LEU A 63 -2.16 -11.25 7.27
N SER A 64 -1.22 -11.20 8.20
CA SER A 64 -0.02 -12.03 8.23
C SER A 64 -0.24 -13.38 8.89
N ASP A 65 -1.42 -13.66 9.44
CA ASP A 65 -1.76 -14.95 10.04
C ASP A 65 -1.61 -16.09 9.02
N GLU A 66 -0.75 -17.06 9.34
CA GLU A 66 -0.34 -18.10 8.40
C GLU A 66 -1.50 -19.04 8.06
N ASP A 67 -2.30 -19.43 9.04
CA ASP A 67 -3.44 -20.35 8.84
C ASP A 67 -4.48 -19.69 7.95
N ARG A 68 -4.80 -18.44 8.23
CA ARG A 68 -5.75 -17.67 7.44
C ARG A 68 -5.27 -17.45 6.01
N ARG A 69 -3.99 -17.11 5.80
CA ARG A 69 -3.40 -16.98 4.46
C ARG A 69 -3.47 -18.27 3.69
N PHE A 70 -3.17 -19.39 4.36
CA PHE A 70 -3.24 -20.72 3.76
C PHE A 70 -4.66 -21.06 3.32
N ASP A 71 -5.66 -20.85 4.18
CA ASP A 71 -7.07 -21.13 3.87
C ASP A 71 -7.58 -20.30 2.68
N TRP A 72 -7.04 -19.09 2.50
CA TRP A 72 -7.36 -18.22 1.38
C TRP A 72 -6.48 -18.45 0.14
N GLY A 73 -5.46 -19.29 0.21
CA GLY A 73 -4.49 -19.49 -0.86
C GLY A 73 -3.68 -18.22 -1.16
N MET A 74 -3.44 -17.36 -0.14
CA MET A 74 -2.64 -16.15 -0.26
C MET A 74 -1.15 -16.49 -0.22
N ASP A 75 -0.47 -16.33 -1.36
CA ASP A 75 0.97 -16.55 -1.52
C ASP A 75 1.77 -15.24 -1.46
N CYS A 76 1.28 -14.26 -0.71
CA CYS A 76 1.92 -12.96 -0.53
C CYS A 76 2.20 -12.69 0.95
N ASP A 77 3.17 -11.82 1.21
CA ASP A 77 3.50 -11.33 2.54
C ASP A 77 3.00 -9.91 2.74
N PHE A 78 2.60 -9.59 3.97
CA PHE A 78 2.16 -8.27 4.40
C PHE A 78 3.19 -7.69 5.37
N GLN A 79 3.64 -6.46 5.12
CA GLN A 79 4.61 -5.75 5.96
C GLN A 79 4.07 -4.38 6.33
N ALA A 80 3.95 -4.13 7.63
CA ALA A 80 3.55 -2.82 8.16
C ALA A 80 4.72 -1.83 8.15
N GLU A 81 4.40 -0.54 8.02
CA GLU A 81 5.31 0.60 8.22
C GLU A 81 6.68 0.48 7.55
N THR A 82 6.72 0.07 6.31
CA THR A 82 7.99 -0.03 5.58
C THR A 82 8.41 1.32 5.03
N TRP A 83 9.64 1.71 5.35
CA TRP A 83 10.27 2.89 4.77
C TRP A 83 10.91 2.55 3.43
N GLU A 84 10.63 3.36 2.44
CA GLU A 84 11.39 3.35 1.20
C GLU A 84 12.69 4.13 1.40
N LEU A 85 13.82 3.47 1.13
CA LEU A 85 15.15 4.02 1.31
C LEU A 85 15.76 4.34 -0.05
N ARG A 86 16.33 5.52 -0.19
CA ARG A 86 17.06 5.92 -1.38
C ARG A 86 18.52 6.22 -1.02
N ARG A 87 19.41 5.63 -1.79
CA ARG A 87 20.84 5.96 -1.70
C ARG A 87 21.15 7.11 -2.67
N ALA A 88 21.67 8.20 -2.15
CA ALA A 88 22.15 9.31 -2.96
C ALA A 88 23.51 8.99 -3.60
N ALA A 89 23.91 9.76 -4.59
CA ALA A 89 25.20 9.58 -5.29
C ALA A 89 26.41 9.69 -4.36
N ASN A 90 26.31 10.43 -3.24
CA ASN A 90 27.34 10.56 -2.22
C ASN A 90 27.39 9.35 -1.25
N GLY A 91 26.52 8.35 -1.43
CA GLY A 91 26.44 7.16 -0.60
C GLY A 91 25.49 7.26 0.59
N ASP A 92 24.97 8.44 0.91
CA ASP A 92 24.02 8.61 2.01
C ASP A 92 22.69 7.93 1.70
N VAL A 93 22.06 7.42 2.75
CA VAL A 93 20.75 6.79 2.66
C VAL A 93 19.71 7.69 3.32
N SER A 94 18.69 8.09 2.57
CA SER A 94 17.57 8.87 3.06
C SER A 94 16.27 8.08 3.02
N ARG A 95 15.38 8.37 3.96
CA ARG A 95 14.00 7.87 3.96
C ARG A 95 13.18 8.79 3.08
N ILE A 96 12.60 8.27 2.01
CA ILE A 96 11.88 9.09 1.02
C ILE A 96 10.37 8.91 1.06
N ALA A 97 9.90 7.74 1.47
CA ALA A 97 8.48 7.45 1.61
C ALA A 97 8.26 6.41 2.70
N ARG A 98 7.05 6.40 3.25
CA ARG A 98 6.59 5.38 4.18
C ARG A 98 5.29 4.80 3.62
N ALA A 99 5.24 3.50 3.49
CA ALA A 99 4.02 2.77 3.14
C ALA A 99 3.36 2.25 4.41
N ASP A 100 2.04 2.36 4.53
CA ASP A 100 1.31 1.82 5.67
C ASP A 100 1.33 0.30 5.65
N ILE A 101 0.98 -0.32 4.52
CA ILE A 101 1.15 -1.76 4.29
C ILE A 101 1.77 -1.99 2.92
N ARG A 102 2.80 -2.80 2.89
CA ARG A 102 3.40 -3.32 1.66
C ARG A 102 3.00 -4.77 1.47
N VAL A 103 2.44 -5.10 0.31
CA VAL A 103 2.11 -6.47 -0.07
C VAL A 103 3.18 -6.98 -1.03
N ILE A 104 3.91 -8.00 -0.63
CA ILE A 104 4.99 -8.62 -1.41
C ILE A 104 4.41 -9.85 -2.09
N LEU A 105 4.32 -9.80 -3.42
CA LEU A 105 3.64 -10.78 -4.25
C LEU A 105 4.59 -11.79 -4.90
N GLY A 106 5.81 -11.88 -4.43
CA GLY A 106 6.82 -12.78 -5.00
C GLY A 106 8.18 -12.70 -4.32
N ALA A 107 9.22 -13.14 -5.01
CA ALA A 107 10.58 -13.13 -4.49
C ALA A 107 11.10 -11.70 -4.19
N PRO A 108 12.10 -11.55 -3.32
CA PRO A 108 12.73 -10.26 -3.06
C PRO A 108 13.16 -9.57 -4.36
N GLY A 109 12.84 -8.26 -4.49
CA GLY A 109 13.12 -7.48 -5.70
C GLY A 109 12.03 -7.52 -6.77
N THR A 110 10.95 -8.26 -6.57
CA THR A 110 9.76 -8.21 -7.43
C THR A 110 8.89 -6.98 -7.11
N PRO A 111 8.05 -6.54 -8.05
CA PRO A 111 7.08 -5.50 -7.79
C PRO A 111 6.19 -5.83 -6.58
N HIS A 112 5.90 -4.85 -5.77
CA HIS A 112 5.03 -4.97 -4.61
C HIS A 112 3.90 -3.94 -4.70
N LEU A 113 2.77 -4.26 -4.06
CA LEU A 113 1.65 -3.34 -3.92
C LEU A 113 1.84 -2.53 -2.64
N VAL A 114 1.71 -1.22 -2.76
CA VAL A 114 1.68 -0.30 -1.61
C VAL A 114 0.25 0.09 -1.33
N LEU A 115 -0.16 -0.09 -0.10
CA LEU A 115 -1.48 0.28 0.38
C LEU A 115 -1.34 1.38 1.41
N GLU A 116 -2.11 2.43 1.21
CA GLU A 116 -2.21 3.58 2.11
C GLU A 116 -3.59 3.56 2.75
N PHE A 117 -3.64 3.62 4.07
CA PHE A 117 -4.88 3.64 4.83
C PHE A 117 -5.14 5.04 5.36
N LYS A 118 -6.40 5.41 5.42
CA LYS A 118 -6.83 6.66 6.02
C LYS A 118 -8.05 6.43 6.88
N LYS A 119 -7.93 6.84 8.14
CA LYS A 119 -9.05 6.86 9.05
C LYS A 119 -9.99 8.01 8.67
N LEU A 120 -11.19 7.68 8.21
CA LEU A 120 -12.21 8.66 7.86
C LEU A 120 -13.23 8.74 8.99
N ASP A 121 -13.31 9.90 9.63
CA ASP A 121 -14.28 10.18 10.70
C ASP A 121 -15.67 10.57 10.19
N GLY A 122 -15.88 10.50 8.87
CA GLY A 122 -17.14 10.88 8.23
C GLY A 122 -17.29 12.39 7.96
N SER A 123 -16.41 13.23 8.49
CA SER A 123 -16.43 14.66 8.23
C SER A 123 -16.05 15.01 6.79
N ALA A 124 -16.56 16.13 6.28
CA ALA A 124 -16.18 16.64 4.96
C ALA A 124 -14.68 16.98 4.92
N SER A 125 -14.13 17.45 6.04
CA SER A 125 -12.69 17.78 6.17
C SER A 125 -11.79 16.55 6.02
N SER A 126 -12.12 15.42 6.64
CA SER A 126 -11.30 14.21 6.51
C SER A 126 -11.41 13.58 5.12
N LYS A 127 -12.60 13.61 4.50
CA LYS A 127 -12.78 13.18 3.11
C LYS A 127 -11.97 14.03 2.14
N TRP A 128 -11.97 15.34 2.36
CA TRP A 128 -11.21 16.28 1.52
C TRP A 128 -9.70 16.01 1.65
N LYS A 129 -9.19 15.87 2.88
CA LYS A 129 -7.78 15.51 3.11
C LYS A 129 -7.40 14.20 2.44
N TYR A 130 -8.25 13.19 2.51
CA TYR A 130 -8.01 11.92 1.81
C TYR A 130 -7.86 12.13 0.30
N CYS A 131 -8.78 12.88 -0.31
CA CYS A 131 -8.73 13.11 -1.75
C CYS A 131 -7.54 13.96 -2.17
N PHE A 132 -7.24 15.05 -1.45
CA PHE A 132 -6.20 15.99 -1.86
C PHE A 132 -4.81 15.58 -1.36
N ASP A 133 -4.66 15.26 -0.08
CA ASP A 133 -3.35 14.92 0.46
C ASP A 133 -2.98 13.47 0.15
N GLY A 134 -3.93 12.55 0.25
CA GLY A 134 -3.72 11.14 -0.02
C GLY A 134 -3.47 10.87 -1.49
N LEU A 135 -4.44 11.18 -2.35
CA LEU A 135 -4.35 10.89 -3.79
C LEU A 135 -3.27 11.71 -4.49
N ASN A 136 -3.07 12.98 -4.12
CA ASN A 136 -2.02 13.79 -4.73
C ASN A 136 -0.62 13.24 -4.49
N ARG A 137 -0.37 12.57 -3.36
CA ARG A 137 0.92 11.91 -3.11
C ARG A 137 1.22 10.80 -4.11
N PHE A 138 0.18 10.08 -4.58
CA PHE A 138 0.34 9.11 -5.67
C PHE A 138 0.56 9.80 -7.00
N ILE A 139 -0.21 10.84 -7.30
CA ILE A 139 -0.08 11.61 -8.54
C ILE A 139 1.30 12.28 -8.63
N ASP A 140 1.80 12.82 -7.51
CA ASP A 140 3.12 13.47 -7.42
C ASP A 140 4.29 12.44 -7.39
N GLY A 141 3.99 11.14 -7.47
CA GLY A 141 5.00 10.07 -7.44
C GLY A 141 5.75 9.93 -6.12
N LYS A 142 5.24 10.49 -5.01
CA LYS A 142 5.92 10.42 -3.71
C LYS A 142 6.07 9.01 -3.16
N TYR A 143 5.20 8.09 -3.57
CA TYR A 143 5.27 6.67 -3.18
C TYR A 143 5.98 5.78 -4.21
N ALA A 144 6.39 6.36 -5.32
CA ALA A 144 7.01 5.66 -6.43
C ALA A 144 8.29 6.35 -6.92
N VAL A 145 8.97 7.09 -6.04
CA VAL A 145 10.20 7.83 -6.36
C VAL A 145 11.31 6.84 -6.70
N GLY A 146 11.69 6.83 -7.97
CA GLY A 146 12.77 5.97 -8.48
C GLY A 146 12.31 4.79 -9.32
N HIS A 147 11.00 4.58 -9.45
CA HIS A 147 10.46 3.70 -10.47
C HIS A 147 10.07 4.55 -11.68
N GLU A 148 10.78 4.40 -12.79
CA GLU A 148 10.31 4.91 -14.07
C GLU A 148 9.06 4.11 -14.45
N TYR A 149 7.89 4.74 -14.37
CA TYR A 149 6.62 4.19 -14.83
C TYR A 149 6.45 4.43 -16.33
#